data_c0ffe1b39d6e643a543d23489d2bb04d
#
_entry.id   c0ffe1b39d6e643a543d23489d2bb04d
#
_cell.length_a   1.000
_cell.length_b   1.000
_cell.length_c   1.000
_cell.angle_alpha   90.00
_cell.angle_beta   90.00
_cell.angle_gamma   90.00
#
_symmetry.space_group_name_H-M   'P 1'
#
loop_
_entity.id
_entity.type
_entity.pdbx_description
1 polymer ?
#
loop_
_entity_poly.entity_id
_entity_poly.type
_entity_poly.pdbx_seq_one_letter_code
_entity_poly.pdbx_strand_id
1 'polypeptide(L)'
;MKIIQTLCIAVLACAHWAQQSSYQSLDYNNVACSLDDEGAFFSQLQAGLAGYEIPKNSGLKTIFAGSYWIGAQDVNGNLYMSAAKYSAGGNWSAFHGGPIADASAYGTMAYANAYGDAIWKISKQEILTHQANFQSPGYLVPTAIASWPGNGQANLGIAPILAPFIDLNHNGLYEPALGDYPDIRGDEAVYIIMNDNSYQPDGNQLGIELHAMFYQYSTGNYLNNTTFLNLRAINRSNKEYYNYRQALFLDFDLGNYSDDHVGCDPSNRLLYAYNGDDIDESDGGQIGYGANPPCQGVLCLSHPLESAGRLTGSMDAGMNTSFDTTAWLLMNGQNSDSSYWMNPLTNTATQFLYDGNPNLPNTWSEVSSNNSPGDRRGMLCISEALFPQNSTVCSDYAFVYDRSGDRLQNVQQVINISGALLNSYQSGGNYPCLSTAFNDLTDETLLPNQLVVHPNPSHGKIHLTWNNIQAEHLEIRTMHGTLIYAESIENMSATDIDISELPRGIYFIQIGTHMQRVILD
;
A
#
# COMPACT_ATOMS: atom_id res chain seq x y z
N MET A 1 -36.91 60.96 28.63
CA MET A 1 -35.82 60.74 27.70
C MET A 1 -35.08 59.48 28.15
N LYS A 2 -35.46 58.33 27.58
CA LYS A 2 -34.87 57.03 27.91
C LYS A 2 -33.85 56.72 26.79
N ILE A 3 -32.60 56.64 27.17
CA ILE A 3 -31.52 56.22 26.27
C ILE A 3 -31.50 54.70 26.25
N ILE A 4 -31.80 54.15 25.09
CA ILE A 4 -31.66 52.69 24.80
C ILE A 4 -30.22 52.51 24.32
N GLN A 5 -29.38 51.86 25.13
CA GLN A 5 -28.10 51.34 24.68
C GLN A 5 -28.32 50.03 23.93
N THR A 6 -28.06 50.07 22.63
CA THR A 6 -28.04 48.88 21.80
C THR A 6 -26.68 48.19 21.95
N LEU A 7 -26.66 47.03 22.58
CA LEU A 7 -25.49 46.20 22.72
C LEU A 7 -25.32 45.41 21.40
N CYS A 8 -24.36 45.82 20.56
CA CYS A 8 -23.93 45.00 19.41
C CYS A 8 -23.08 43.84 19.91
N ILE A 9 -23.65 42.64 19.94
CA ILE A 9 -22.90 41.40 20.10
C ILE A 9 -22.31 41.07 18.71
N ALA A 10 -21.02 41.31 18.55
CA ALA A 10 -20.28 40.76 17.41
C ALA A 10 -20.11 39.26 17.61
N VAL A 11 -20.91 38.48 16.92
CA VAL A 11 -20.70 37.04 16.78
C VAL A 11 -19.52 36.88 15.80
N LEU A 12 -18.33 36.64 16.34
CA LEU A 12 -17.21 36.13 15.58
C LEU A 12 -17.60 34.69 15.11
N ALA A 13 -18.09 34.60 13.92
CA ALA A 13 -18.19 33.30 13.23
C ALA A 13 -16.74 32.88 12.93
N CYS A 14 -16.18 31.99 13.74
CA CYS A 14 -15.02 31.22 13.34
C CYS A 14 -15.45 30.37 12.15
N ALA A 15 -15.11 30.80 10.95
CA ALA A 15 -15.21 29.94 9.78
C ALA A 15 -14.21 28.80 10.00
N HIS A 16 -14.71 27.64 10.40
CA HIS A 16 -13.97 26.40 10.34
C HIS A 16 -13.85 26.09 8.84
N TRP A 17 -12.68 26.30 8.30
CA TRP A 17 -12.33 25.75 7.00
C TRP A 17 -12.19 24.25 7.24
N ALA A 18 -13.22 23.47 6.86
CA ALA A 18 -13.05 22.06 6.70
C ALA A 18 -11.98 21.89 5.59
N GLN A 19 -10.83 21.33 5.93
CA GLN A 19 -9.83 20.93 4.95
C GLN A 19 -10.54 19.97 4.01
N GLN A 20 -10.55 20.28 2.73
CA GLN A 20 -11.11 19.38 1.73
C GLN A 20 -10.05 18.30 1.48
N SER A 21 -10.40 17.03 1.62
CA SER A 21 -9.47 15.94 1.33
C SER A 21 -8.99 15.99 -0.11
N SER A 22 -7.71 15.77 -0.29
CA SER A 22 -7.07 15.75 -1.60
C SER A 22 -6.93 14.32 -2.09
N TYR A 23 -7.17 14.12 -3.38
CA TYR A 23 -7.09 12.81 -4.02
C TYR A 23 -6.00 12.77 -5.08
N GLN A 24 -5.29 11.64 -5.13
CA GLN A 24 -4.41 11.28 -6.23
C GLN A 24 -4.69 9.86 -6.71
N SER A 25 -4.52 9.62 -8.00
CA SER A 25 -4.51 8.26 -8.55
C SER A 25 -3.08 7.76 -8.68
N LEU A 26 -2.86 6.49 -8.35
CA LEU A 26 -1.66 5.76 -8.71
C LEU A 26 -2.07 4.67 -9.70
N ASP A 27 -1.60 4.78 -10.95
CA ASP A 27 -2.08 4.00 -12.09
C ASP A 27 -0.97 3.68 -13.12
N TYR A 28 0.25 3.53 -12.64
CA TYR A 28 1.41 3.33 -13.50
C TYR A 28 1.46 1.94 -14.15
N ASN A 29 1.04 0.91 -13.43
CA ASN A 29 0.98 -0.47 -13.93
C ASN A 29 -0.43 -0.90 -14.35
N ASN A 30 -0.79 -2.18 -14.20
CA ASN A 30 -2.12 -2.71 -14.53
C ASN A 30 -3.18 -2.43 -13.46
N VAL A 31 -2.80 -1.78 -12.35
CA VAL A 31 -3.70 -1.36 -11.28
C VAL A 31 -3.93 0.14 -11.36
N ALA A 32 -5.16 0.59 -11.13
CA ALA A 32 -5.47 1.98 -10.85
C ALA A 32 -6.10 2.09 -9.46
N CYS A 33 -5.50 2.88 -8.56
CA CYS A 33 -6.03 3.07 -7.23
C CYS A 33 -6.13 4.55 -6.86
N SER A 34 -7.18 4.88 -6.09
CA SER A 34 -7.42 6.22 -5.54
C SER A 34 -6.85 6.31 -4.13
N LEU A 35 -6.18 7.41 -3.81
CA LEU A 35 -5.54 7.66 -2.54
C LEU A 35 -5.93 9.03 -2.02
N ASP A 36 -6.13 9.18 -0.71
CA ASP A 36 -6.42 10.45 -0.05
C ASP A 36 -5.47 10.72 1.14
N ASP A 37 -5.54 11.91 1.68
CA ASP A 37 -4.73 12.36 2.83
C ASP A 37 -5.49 12.38 4.15
N GLU A 38 -6.65 11.71 4.23
CA GLU A 38 -7.50 11.67 5.44
C GLU A 38 -7.58 10.27 6.09
N GLY A 39 -6.69 9.35 5.72
CA GLY A 39 -6.55 8.04 6.38
C GLY A 39 -7.36 6.91 5.75
N ALA A 40 -8.03 7.15 4.62
CA ALA A 40 -8.57 6.11 3.76
C ALA A 40 -7.70 5.95 2.51
N PHE A 41 -7.73 4.78 1.91
CA PHE A 41 -7.08 4.50 0.64
C PHE A 41 -7.95 3.56 -0.21
N PHE A 42 -7.73 3.59 -1.53
CA PHE A 42 -8.47 2.78 -2.51
C PHE A 42 -9.97 3.07 -2.58
N SER A 43 -10.37 4.30 -2.22
CA SER A 43 -11.76 4.69 -2.36
C SER A 43 -11.93 6.17 -2.69
N GLN A 44 -13.12 6.51 -3.16
CA GLN A 44 -13.63 7.87 -3.19
C GLN A 44 -14.86 7.91 -2.29
N LEU A 45 -14.64 7.89 -0.99
CA LEU A 45 -15.68 7.69 0.03
C LEU A 45 -16.84 8.68 -0.08
N GLN A 46 -16.55 9.95 -0.34
CA GLN A 46 -17.59 10.98 -0.51
C GLN A 46 -18.49 10.72 -1.73
N ALA A 47 -17.96 10.06 -2.77
CA ALA A 47 -18.71 9.66 -3.95
C ALA A 47 -19.34 8.25 -3.82
N GLY A 48 -18.97 7.49 -2.77
CA GLY A 48 -19.41 6.11 -2.58
C GLY A 48 -18.87 5.16 -3.66
N LEU A 49 -17.65 5.41 -4.15
CA LEU A 49 -17.05 4.65 -5.25
C LEU A 49 -15.85 3.85 -4.77
N ALA A 50 -15.82 2.58 -5.16
CA ALA A 50 -14.64 1.70 -5.01
C ALA A 50 -13.45 2.24 -5.82
N GLY A 51 -12.26 2.21 -5.25
CA GLY A 51 -11.09 2.87 -5.83
C GLY A 51 -9.89 1.99 -6.12
N TYR A 52 -10.00 0.65 -6.06
CA TYR A 52 -8.92 -0.26 -6.48
C TYR A 52 -9.38 -1.08 -7.69
N GLU A 53 -8.94 -0.67 -8.86
CA GLU A 53 -9.35 -1.22 -10.14
C GLU A 53 -8.25 -2.07 -10.75
N ILE A 54 -8.60 -3.29 -11.13
CA ILE A 54 -7.69 -4.20 -11.81
C ILE A 54 -8.47 -5.19 -12.71
N PRO A 55 -8.17 -5.30 -14.01
CA PRO A 55 -7.22 -4.47 -14.77
C PRO A 55 -7.67 -3.00 -14.85
N LYS A 56 -6.75 -2.07 -14.88
CA LYS A 56 -7.10 -0.65 -15.01
C LYS A 56 -7.87 -0.37 -16.30
N ASN A 57 -8.82 0.57 -16.25
CA ASN A 57 -9.76 0.93 -17.32
C ASN A 57 -10.78 -0.17 -17.66
N SER A 58 -10.94 -1.19 -16.82
CA SER A 58 -11.94 -2.26 -17.02
C SER A 58 -13.28 -1.97 -16.34
N GLY A 59 -13.29 -1.11 -15.33
CA GLY A 59 -14.42 -0.92 -14.41
C GLY A 59 -14.51 -1.98 -13.31
N LEU A 60 -13.65 -3.03 -13.35
CA LEU A 60 -13.64 -4.11 -12.38
C LEU A 60 -12.84 -3.72 -11.14
N LYS A 61 -13.40 -3.93 -9.97
CA LYS A 61 -12.84 -3.55 -8.68
C LYS A 61 -12.54 -4.79 -7.84
N THR A 62 -11.63 -4.69 -6.89
CA THR A 62 -11.34 -5.75 -5.91
C THR A 62 -11.38 -5.26 -4.47
N ILE A 63 -11.20 -3.95 -4.26
CA ILE A 63 -11.29 -3.34 -2.93
C ILE A 63 -12.12 -2.07 -3.04
N PHE A 64 -13.15 -1.95 -2.20
CA PHE A 64 -13.97 -0.73 -2.08
C PHE A 64 -13.20 0.35 -1.34
N ALA A 65 -12.63 0.01 -0.19
CA ALA A 65 -11.88 0.93 0.66
C ALA A 65 -10.87 0.20 1.55
N GLY A 66 -9.80 0.88 1.90
CA GLY A 66 -8.92 0.50 3.00
C GLY A 66 -8.72 1.67 3.96
N SER A 67 -8.29 1.37 5.18
CA SER A 67 -7.96 2.40 6.16
C SER A 67 -6.91 1.91 7.17
N TYR A 68 -6.30 2.87 7.88
CA TYR A 68 -5.31 2.59 8.93
C TYR A 68 -6.01 2.55 10.29
N TRP A 69 -5.73 1.49 11.07
CA TRP A 69 -6.13 1.41 12.48
C TRP A 69 -4.88 1.31 13.32
N ILE A 70 -4.70 2.23 14.25
CA ILE A 70 -3.56 2.27 15.14
C ILE A 70 -4.04 2.41 16.58
N GLY A 71 -3.51 1.55 17.45
CA GLY A 71 -3.84 1.57 18.86
C GLY A 71 -2.64 1.26 19.73
N ALA A 72 -2.62 1.78 20.95
CA ALA A 72 -1.60 1.49 21.95
C ALA A 72 -2.10 1.83 23.36
N GLN A 73 -1.36 1.40 24.36
CA GLN A 73 -1.64 1.68 25.76
C GLN A 73 -0.55 2.55 26.36
N ASP A 74 -0.92 3.48 27.25
CA ASP A 74 0.06 4.19 28.06
C ASP A 74 0.58 3.30 29.23
N VAL A 75 1.50 3.83 30.02
CA VAL A 75 2.08 3.14 31.20
C VAL A 75 1.04 2.74 32.24
N ASN A 76 -0.14 3.35 32.26
CA ASN A 76 -1.24 3.02 33.16
C ASN A 76 -2.24 2.01 32.55
N GLY A 77 -2.02 1.58 31.30
CA GLY A 77 -2.91 0.69 30.56
C GLY A 77 -4.11 1.39 29.90
N ASN A 78 -4.14 2.73 29.88
CA ASN A 78 -5.18 3.45 29.16
C ASN A 78 -5.02 3.27 27.66
N LEU A 79 -6.11 2.95 26.97
CA LEU A 79 -6.14 2.74 25.53
C LEU A 79 -6.22 4.07 24.80
N TYR A 80 -5.39 4.23 23.79
CA TYR A 80 -5.41 5.31 22.78
C TYR A 80 -5.60 4.67 21.41
N MET A 81 -6.54 5.20 20.61
CA MET A 81 -6.88 4.65 19.30
C MET A 81 -7.03 5.77 18.27
N SER A 82 -6.46 5.53 17.10
CA SER A 82 -6.66 6.33 15.89
C SER A 82 -6.98 5.38 14.75
N ALA A 83 -8.28 5.21 14.50
CA ALA A 83 -8.79 4.32 13.47
C ALA A 83 -9.77 5.07 12.58
N ALA A 84 -9.57 5.00 11.27
CA ALA A 84 -10.51 5.56 10.33
C ALA A 84 -11.83 4.79 10.42
N LYS A 85 -12.90 5.51 10.69
CA LYS A 85 -14.23 4.95 10.87
C LYS A 85 -14.93 4.89 9.52
N TYR A 86 -15.19 3.70 9.05
CA TYR A 86 -15.95 3.47 7.84
C TYR A 86 -17.45 3.55 8.14
N SER A 87 -18.12 4.67 7.84
CA SER A 87 -19.57 4.75 7.88
C SER A 87 -20.14 5.60 6.75
N ALA A 88 -21.18 5.12 6.07
CA ALA A 88 -21.88 5.89 5.05
C ALA A 88 -22.55 7.11 5.69
N GLY A 89 -21.92 8.27 5.62
CA GLY A 89 -22.50 9.56 6.01
C GLY A 89 -21.91 10.25 7.24
N GLY A 90 -20.73 9.88 7.72
CA GLY A 90 -20.15 10.56 8.88
C GLY A 90 -18.64 10.62 8.88
N ASN A 91 -18.06 11.32 9.83
CA ASN A 91 -16.64 11.52 10.00
C ASN A 91 -15.83 10.21 9.89
N TRP A 92 -15.13 10.07 8.77
CA TRP A 92 -14.36 8.89 8.40
C TRP A 92 -13.02 8.85 9.07
N SER A 93 -12.44 10.03 9.32
CA SER A 93 -11.04 10.13 9.58
C SER A 93 -10.74 10.28 11.06
N ALA A 94 -9.91 9.38 11.55
CA ALA A 94 -9.09 9.65 12.72
C ALA A 94 -7.82 10.41 12.32
N PHE A 95 -7.59 10.63 11.02
CA PHE A 95 -6.40 11.27 10.47
C PHE A 95 -6.78 12.48 9.62
N HIS A 96 -5.86 13.45 9.56
CA HIS A 96 -5.99 14.67 8.75
C HIS A 96 -4.71 14.90 7.98
N GLY A 97 -4.82 15.45 6.77
CA GLY A 97 -3.66 15.76 5.93
C GLY A 97 -2.66 16.70 6.60
N GLY A 98 -1.39 16.42 6.39
CA GLY A 98 -0.26 17.19 6.87
C GLY A 98 0.42 16.64 8.12
N PRO A 99 1.61 17.19 8.45
CA PRO A 99 2.40 16.79 9.61
C PRO A 99 1.83 17.32 10.93
N ILE A 100 2.25 16.72 12.05
CA ILE A 100 1.98 17.28 13.38
C ILE A 100 2.68 18.64 13.52
N ALA A 101 1.91 19.62 14.02
CA ALA A 101 2.33 20.99 14.23
C ALA A 101 1.92 21.50 15.62
N ASP A 102 2.36 22.69 15.99
CA ASP A 102 1.83 23.39 17.17
C ASP A 102 0.31 23.57 17.02
N ALA A 103 -0.43 23.42 18.11
CA ALA A 103 -1.89 23.55 18.11
C ALA A 103 -2.39 24.88 17.52
N SER A 104 -1.62 25.95 17.66
CA SER A 104 -1.93 27.26 17.09
C SER A 104 -1.64 27.37 15.58
N ALA A 105 -0.92 26.43 15.00
CA ALA A 105 -0.57 26.42 13.58
C ALA A 105 -1.71 25.86 12.72
N TYR A 106 -2.44 24.87 13.24
CA TYR A 106 -3.62 24.33 12.55
C TYR A 106 -4.64 25.45 12.31
N GLY A 107 -5.30 25.42 11.16
CA GLY A 107 -6.26 26.47 10.78
C GLY A 107 -5.62 27.81 10.36
N THR A 108 -4.30 27.96 10.38
CA THR A 108 -3.63 29.14 9.81
C THR A 108 -3.47 29.01 8.29
N MET A 109 -3.45 30.16 7.59
CA MET A 109 -3.16 30.17 6.14
C MET A 109 -1.75 29.64 5.84
N ALA A 110 -0.79 29.76 6.76
CA ALA A 110 0.56 29.25 6.59
C ALA A 110 0.57 27.71 6.53
N TYR A 111 -0.13 27.05 7.45
CA TYR A 111 -0.28 25.59 7.45
C TYR A 111 -1.09 25.12 6.24
N ALA A 112 -2.24 25.75 5.97
CA ALA A 112 -3.08 25.40 4.83
C ALA A 112 -2.37 25.55 3.48
N ASN A 113 -1.58 26.61 3.29
CA ASN A 113 -0.81 26.81 2.06
C ASN A 113 0.33 25.78 1.87
N ALA A 114 0.89 25.26 2.97
CA ALA A 114 1.99 24.30 2.90
C ALA A 114 1.52 22.84 2.82
N TYR A 115 0.41 22.51 3.49
CA TYR A 115 -0.04 21.14 3.72
C TYR A 115 -1.55 20.95 3.51
N GLY A 116 -2.22 21.89 2.84
CA GLY A 116 -3.65 21.77 2.50
C GLY A 116 -3.95 20.61 1.56
N ASP A 117 -2.97 20.27 0.72
CA ASP A 117 -2.94 19.07 -0.12
C ASP A 117 -1.71 18.26 0.29
N ALA A 118 -1.83 17.39 1.29
CA ALA A 118 -0.69 16.66 1.86
C ALA A 118 -0.44 15.33 1.13
N ILE A 119 -0.53 15.36 -0.20
CA ILE A 119 -0.39 14.23 -1.10
C ILE A 119 0.42 14.62 -2.34
N TRP A 120 1.51 13.91 -2.62
CA TRP A 120 2.46 14.21 -3.69
C TRP A 120 2.66 13.00 -4.60
N LYS A 121 2.44 13.17 -5.89
CA LYS A 121 2.70 12.16 -6.91
C LYS A 121 3.97 12.50 -7.68
N ILE A 122 4.84 11.51 -7.88
CA ILE A 122 6.12 11.66 -8.57
C ILE A 122 6.48 10.38 -9.31
N SER A 123 7.06 10.51 -10.49
CA SER A 123 7.60 9.41 -11.27
C SER A 123 9.13 9.36 -11.24
N LYS A 124 9.68 8.16 -11.35
CA LYS A 124 11.11 7.93 -11.55
C LYS A 124 11.65 8.69 -12.76
N GLN A 125 10.85 8.81 -13.84
CA GLN A 125 11.24 9.53 -15.04
C GLN A 125 11.43 11.04 -14.79
N GLU A 126 10.59 11.67 -13.96
CA GLU A 126 10.77 13.08 -13.57
C GLU A 126 12.06 13.26 -12.77
N ILE A 127 12.35 12.35 -11.84
CA ILE A 127 13.59 12.34 -11.04
C ILE A 127 14.81 12.21 -11.94
N LEU A 128 14.84 11.23 -12.85
CA LEU A 128 15.95 11.04 -13.79
C LEU A 128 16.15 12.26 -14.70
N THR A 129 15.06 12.87 -15.14
CA THR A 129 15.10 14.10 -15.94
C THR A 129 15.69 15.27 -15.14
N HIS A 130 15.33 15.39 -13.87
CA HIS A 130 15.86 16.40 -12.96
C HIS A 130 17.37 16.19 -12.73
N GLN A 131 17.79 14.98 -12.38
CA GLN A 131 19.18 14.63 -12.18
C GLN A 131 20.08 14.98 -13.39
N ALA A 132 19.56 14.73 -14.60
CA ALA A 132 20.30 15.00 -15.83
C ALA A 132 20.38 16.50 -16.18
N ASN A 133 19.47 17.35 -15.70
CA ASN A 133 19.30 18.69 -16.22
C ASN A 133 19.38 19.83 -15.19
N PHE A 134 19.42 19.57 -13.89
CA PHE A 134 19.34 20.62 -12.85
C PHE A 134 20.40 21.72 -12.98
N GLN A 135 21.56 21.42 -13.59
CA GLN A 135 22.63 22.38 -13.85
C GLN A 135 22.53 23.08 -15.24
N SER A 136 21.58 22.67 -16.07
CA SER A 136 21.44 23.20 -17.44
C SER A 136 20.87 24.62 -17.42
N PRO A 137 21.42 25.56 -18.20
CA PRO A 137 20.88 26.91 -18.25
C PRO A 137 19.41 26.94 -18.68
N GLY A 138 18.56 27.58 -17.88
CA GLY A 138 17.14 27.70 -18.16
C GLY A 138 16.29 26.48 -17.81
N TYR A 139 16.85 25.47 -17.19
CA TYR A 139 16.06 24.35 -16.65
C TYR A 139 15.13 24.82 -15.52
N LEU A 140 13.89 24.38 -15.57
CA LEU A 140 12.90 24.62 -14.52
C LEU A 140 12.64 23.32 -13.80
N VAL A 141 12.81 23.33 -12.48
CA VAL A 141 12.51 22.16 -11.63
C VAL A 141 11.04 21.79 -11.78
N PRO A 142 10.68 20.53 -12.09
CA PRO A 142 9.30 20.07 -12.15
C PRO A 142 8.54 20.34 -10.84
N THR A 143 7.26 20.68 -10.94
CA THR A 143 6.42 21.01 -9.77
C THR A 143 6.42 19.89 -8.75
N ALA A 144 6.32 18.62 -9.17
CA ALA A 144 6.34 17.46 -8.28
C ALA A 144 7.62 17.37 -7.44
N ILE A 145 8.77 17.76 -7.99
CA ILE A 145 10.05 17.83 -7.27
C ILE A 145 10.13 19.10 -6.42
N ALA A 146 9.74 20.25 -6.97
CA ALA A 146 9.83 21.53 -6.26
C ALA A 146 8.92 21.61 -5.03
N SER A 147 7.75 20.93 -5.07
CA SER A 147 6.79 20.89 -3.96
C SER A 147 6.97 19.70 -3.01
N TRP A 148 7.95 18.83 -3.24
CA TRP A 148 8.20 17.69 -2.38
C TRP A 148 8.49 18.13 -0.94
N PRO A 149 7.81 17.57 0.08
CA PRO A 149 7.89 18.07 1.45
C PRO A 149 9.10 17.50 2.19
N GLY A 150 10.31 17.65 1.64
CA GLY A 150 11.54 17.19 2.28
C GLY A 150 11.83 17.94 3.57
N ASN A 151 11.60 19.26 3.58
CA ASN A 151 11.81 20.13 4.75
C ASN A 151 10.49 20.43 5.46
N GLY A 152 10.49 20.34 6.79
CA GLY A 152 9.40 20.86 7.61
C GLY A 152 9.59 22.32 7.99
N GLN A 153 8.54 22.92 8.54
CA GLN A 153 8.52 24.34 8.94
C GLN A 153 8.61 24.49 10.47
N ALA A 154 9.82 24.70 10.98
CA ALA A 154 10.08 24.83 12.42
C ALA A 154 9.28 25.95 13.11
N ASN A 155 8.93 27.02 12.40
CA ASN A 155 8.08 28.10 12.90
C ASN A 155 6.62 27.72 13.12
N LEU A 156 6.21 26.55 12.62
CA LEU A 156 4.90 25.94 12.86
C LEU A 156 4.96 24.77 13.85
N GLY A 157 6.13 24.54 14.49
CA GLY A 157 6.35 23.38 15.38
C GLY A 157 6.48 22.04 14.65
N ILE A 158 6.72 22.07 13.34
CA ILE A 158 6.82 20.88 12.49
C ILE A 158 8.25 20.34 12.52
N ALA A 159 8.39 19.02 12.48
CA ALA A 159 9.70 18.35 12.42
C ALA A 159 10.54 18.86 11.24
N PRO A 160 11.86 19.04 11.38
CA PRO A 160 12.70 19.66 10.35
C PRO A 160 12.79 18.84 9.06
N ILE A 161 12.72 17.52 9.16
CA ILE A 161 12.74 16.58 8.02
C ILE A 161 11.41 15.82 8.02
N LEU A 162 10.76 15.76 6.86
CA LEU A 162 9.50 15.06 6.65
C LEU A 162 9.65 13.91 5.63
N ALA A 163 9.43 14.20 4.35
CA ALA A 163 9.53 13.18 3.29
C ALA A 163 11.00 12.82 2.99
N PRO A 164 11.27 11.56 2.62
CA PRO A 164 12.63 11.14 2.26
C PRO A 164 13.10 11.81 0.97
N PHE A 165 14.39 12.16 0.92
CA PHE A 165 15.01 12.76 -0.26
C PHE A 165 16.50 12.41 -0.32
N ILE A 166 17.09 12.51 -1.49
CA ILE A 166 18.53 12.42 -1.71
C ILE A 166 19.11 13.83 -1.64
N ASP A 167 19.97 14.03 -0.67
CA ASP A 167 20.71 15.25 -0.40
C ASP A 167 22.09 15.15 -1.07
N LEU A 168 22.27 15.82 -2.21
CA LEU A 168 23.51 15.73 -2.99
C LEU A 168 24.68 16.50 -2.38
N ASN A 169 24.41 17.57 -1.67
CA ASN A 169 25.44 18.40 -1.05
C ASN A 169 25.70 18.08 0.42
N HIS A 170 24.92 17.15 1.01
CA HIS A 170 25.03 16.65 2.39
C HIS A 170 24.89 17.75 3.46
N ASN A 171 24.02 18.73 3.22
CA ASN A 171 23.76 19.82 4.18
C ASN A 171 22.53 19.59 5.08
N GLY A 172 21.78 18.52 4.85
CA GLY A 172 20.60 18.14 5.62
C GLY A 172 19.33 18.89 5.25
N LEU A 173 19.33 19.63 4.15
CA LEU A 173 18.18 20.37 3.62
C LEU A 173 17.78 19.85 2.26
N TYR A 174 16.50 19.89 1.94
CA TYR A 174 15.99 19.59 0.60
C TYR A 174 16.04 20.85 -0.26
N GLU A 175 16.93 20.87 -1.24
CA GLU A 175 17.19 22.00 -2.14
C GLU A 175 17.20 21.56 -3.61
N PRO A 176 16.03 21.35 -4.23
CA PRO A 176 15.96 20.80 -5.59
C PRO A 176 16.66 21.68 -6.64
N ALA A 177 16.78 22.99 -6.42
CA ALA A 177 17.57 23.85 -7.28
C ALA A 177 19.08 23.54 -7.27
N LEU A 178 19.57 22.86 -6.23
CA LEU A 178 20.95 22.41 -6.08
C LEU A 178 21.12 20.92 -6.48
N GLY A 179 20.03 20.28 -6.92
CA GLY A 179 20.03 18.95 -7.48
C GLY A 179 19.41 17.87 -6.60
N ASP A 180 18.94 18.19 -5.40
CA ASP A 180 18.26 17.24 -4.52
C ASP A 180 16.95 16.77 -5.14
N TYR A 181 16.55 15.54 -4.85
CA TYR A 181 15.37 14.94 -5.43
C TYR A 181 14.66 13.97 -4.46
N PRO A 182 13.34 13.74 -4.66
CA PRO A 182 12.57 12.78 -3.87
C PRO A 182 13.19 11.39 -3.89
N ASP A 183 13.21 10.75 -2.73
CA ASP A 183 13.65 9.37 -2.61
C ASP A 183 12.42 8.46 -2.58
N ILE A 184 12.13 7.82 -3.70
CA ILE A 184 10.96 6.97 -3.90
C ILE A 184 11.35 5.53 -4.24
N ARG A 185 10.36 4.64 -4.19
CA ARG A 185 10.42 3.30 -4.75
C ARG A 185 9.45 3.19 -5.92
N GLY A 186 9.67 2.19 -6.77
CA GLY A 186 8.86 1.98 -7.96
C GLY A 186 9.20 2.90 -9.12
N ASP A 187 8.41 2.79 -10.16
CA ASP A 187 8.47 3.68 -11.33
C ASP A 187 7.61 4.93 -11.16
N GLU A 188 6.58 4.84 -10.30
CA GLU A 188 5.75 5.95 -9.85
C GLU A 188 5.36 5.73 -8.39
N ALA A 189 5.33 6.81 -7.62
CA ALA A 189 4.92 6.81 -6.23
C ALA A 189 3.98 7.97 -5.91
N VAL A 190 3.10 7.73 -4.93
CA VAL A 190 2.30 8.74 -4.24
C VAL A 190 2.71 8.75 -2.79
N TYR A 191 3.15 9.88 -2.30
CA TYR A 191 3.56 10.10 -0.91
C TYR A 191 2.52 10.92 -0.18
N ILE A 192 2.18 10.51 1.03
CA ILE A 192 1.12 11.13 1.84
C ILE A 192 1.65 11.36 3.23
N ILE A 193 1.37 12.55 3.79
CA ILE A 193 1.61 12.83 5.20
C ILE A 193 0.25 13.09 5.85
N MET A 194 -0.01 12.46 6.98
CA MET A 194 -1.22 12.67 7.77
C MET A 194 -0.92 12.53 9.27
N ASN A 195 -1.82 13.01 10.10
CA ASN A 195 -1.67 12.92 11.56
C ASN A 195 -3.03 12.73 12.24
N ASP A 196 -3.00 12.23 13.48
CA ASP A 196 -4.18 12.06 14.33
C ASP A 196 -4.38 13.20 15.35
N ASN A 197 -3.52 14.21 15.33
CA ASN A 197 -3.53 15.31 16.28
C ASN A 197 -4.26 16.53 15.69
N SER A 198 -5.56 16.42 15.46
CA SER A 198 -6.35 17.54 14.92
C SER A 198 -6.39 18.72 15.92
N TYR A 199 -6.73 19.92 15.41
CA TYR A 199 -6.92 21.11 16.22
C TYR A 199 -8.11 21.02 17.22
N GLN A 200 -8.90 19.94 17.18
CA GLN A 200 -9.93 19.61 18.17
C GLN A 200 -9.73 18.16 18.66
N PRO A 201 -8.72 17.91 19.48
CA PRO A 201 -8.45 16.58 20.00
C PRO A 201 -9.62 16.13 20.91
N ASP A 202 -10.13 14.94 20.69
CA ASP A 202 -11.14 14.30 21.55
C ASP A 202 -10.55 13.69 22.83
N GLY A 203 -9.23 13.75 22.98
CA GLY A 203 -8.48 13.31 24.16
C GLY A 203 -7.97 11.87 24.11
N ASN A 204 -8.33 11.11 23.10
CA ASN A 204 -7.92 9.70 22.95
C ASN A 204 -6.93 9.45 21.81
N GLN A 205 -6.47 10.51 21.13
CA GLN A 205 -5.48 10.39 20.07
C GLN A 205 -4.12 10.00 20.64
N LEU A 206 -3.36 9.25 19.81
CA LEU A 206 -1.99 8.87 20.14
C LEU A 206 -1.00 10.04 20.00
N GLY A 207 -1.26 11.01 19.13
CA GLY A 207 -0.30 12.02 18.72
C GLY A 207 0.75 11.45 17.78
N ILE A 208 0.29 10.75 16.76
CA ILE A 208 1.13 10.12 15.74
C ILE A 208 1.03 10.84 14.40
N GLU A 209 2.14 10.82 13.69
CA GLU A 209 2.28 11.27 12.31
C GLU A 209 2.49 10.04 11.43
N LEU A 210 1.68 9.91 10.37
CA LEU A 210 1.79 8.83 9.40
C LEU A 210 2.38 9.35 8.10
N HIS A 211 3.39 8.66 7.61
CA HIS A 211 3.94 8.85 6.28
C HIS A 211 3.68 7.58 5.47
N ALA A 212 2.88 7.68 4.42
CA ALA A 212 2.55 6.58 3.53
C ALA A 212 3.13 6.83 2.14
N MET A 213 3.89 5.87 1.61
CA MET A 213 4.35 5.85 0.23
C MET A 213 3.70 4.67 -0.48
N PHE A 214 2.74 4.93 -1.36
CA PHE A 214 2.24 3.93 -2.30
C PHE A 214 3.07 3.98 -3.57
N TYR A 215 3.47 2.82 -4.09
CA TYR A 215 4.29 2.77 -5.30
C TYR A 215 4.02 1.54 -6.16
N GLN A 216 4.31 1.67 -7.44
CA GLN A 216 4.08 0.64 -8.45
C GLN A 216 5.29 0.48 -9.37
N TYR A 217 5.47 -0.76 -9.85
CA TYR A 217 6.42 -1.11 -10.90
C TYR A 217 5.67 -1.50 -12.17
N SER A 218 6.16 -1.07 -13.33
CA SER A 218 5.67 -1.56 -14.63
C SER A 218 6.62 -2.64 -15.13
N THR A 219 6.19 -3.90 -15.01
CA THR A 219 7.01 -5.07 -15.32
C THR A 219 6.24 -6.08 -16.18
N GLY A 220 6.93 -7.10 -16.69
CA GLY A 220 6.29 -8.20 -17.43
C GLY A 220 5.79 -9.35 -16.54
N ASN A 221 5.80 -9.22 -15.22
CA ASN A 221 5.44 -10.28 -14.26
C ASN A 221 4.33 -9.82 -13.30
N TYR A 222 4.12 -10.57 -12.22
CA TYR A 222 3.08 -10.27 -11.22
C TYR A 222 3.24 -8.90 -10.52
N LEU A 223 4.43 -8.29 -10.52
CA LEU A 223 4.60 -6.93 -10.01
C LEU A 223 3.78 -5.90 -10.80
N ASN A 224 3.46 -6.19 -12.07
CA ASN A 224 2.57 -5.37 -12.86
C ASN A 224 1.11 -5.37 -12.37
N ASN A 225 0.77 -6.29 -11.46
CA ASN A 225 -0.53 -6.42 -10.80
C ASN A 225 -0.43 -6.16 -9.29
N THR A 226 0.67 -5.54 -8.84
CA THR A 226 0.96 -5.32 -7.42
C THR A 226 1.09 -3.82 -7.14
N THR A 227 0.48 -3.38 -6.06
CA THR A 227 0.71 -2.06 -5.46
C THR A 227 1.40 -2.26 -4.11
N PHE A 228 2.44 -1.51 -3.84
CA PHE A 228 3.17 -1.54 -2.58
C PHE A 228 2.79 -0.35 -1.71
N LEU A 229 2.91 -0.52 -0.41
CA LEU A 229 2.77 0.53 0.60
C LEU A 229 3.93 0.44 1.60
N ASN A 230 4.69 1.51 1.74
CA ASN A 230 5.50 1.77 2.92
C ASN A 230 4.74 2.69 3.86
N LEU A 231 4.55 2.26 5.10
CA LEU A 231 3.88 3.04 6.13
C LEU A 231 4.82 3.26 7.31
N ARG A 232 5.05 4.51 7.67
CA ARG A 232 5.84 4.93 8.82
C ARG A 232 4.93 5.63 9.82
N ALA A 233 4.74 5.02 10.98
CA ALA A 233 4.06 5.64 12.10
C ALA A 233 5.11 6.24 13.03
N ILE A 234 5.05 7.55 13.28
CA ILE A 234 6.01 8.30 14.07
C ILE A 234 5.32 8.81 15.33
N ASN A 235 5.81 8.42 16.49
CA ASN A 235 5.28 8.92 17.75
C ASN A 235 5.79 10.33 18.01
N ARG A 236 4.97 11.34 17.70
CA ARG A 236 5.25 12.75 17.97
C ARG A 236 4.71 13.22 19.33
N SER A 237 4.05 12.33 20.07
CA SER A 237 3.53 12.67 21.40
C SER A 237 4.65 12.76 22.44
N ASN A 238 4.31 13.24 23.63
CA ASN A 238 5.20 13.23 24.79
C ASN A 238 5.07 11.96 25.66
N LYS A 239 4.47 10.90 25.10
CA LYS A 239 4.20 9.63 25.77
C LYS A 239 5.02 8.50 25.17
N GLU A 240 5.36 7.55 26.01
CA GLU A 240 5.79 6.24 25.59
C GLU A 240 4.57 5.32 25.58
N TYR A 241 4.40 4.54 24.53
CA TYR A 241 3.30 3.60 24.39
C TYR A 241 3.76 2.15 24.43
N TYR A 242 2.89 1.30 24.93
CA TYR A 242 3.07 -0.14 25.07
C TYR A 242 1.99 -0.88 24.28
N ASN A 243 2.26 -2.11 23.93
CA ASN A 243 1.32 -2.96 23.20
C ASN A 243 0.80 -2.28 21.91
N TYR A 244 1.71 -1.61 21.19
CA TYR A 244 1.36 -0.96 19.92
C TYR A 244 0.80 -1.98 18.93
N ARG A 245 -0.29 -1.61 18.26
CA ARG A 245 -0.95 -2.36 17.20
C ARG A 245 -1.16 -1.44 16.00
N GLN A 246 -0.87 -1.97 14.81
CA GLN A 246 -1.12 -1.30 13.54
C GLN A 246 -1.78 -2.27 12.58
N ALA A 247 -2.98 -1.96 12.12
CA ALA A 247 -3.71 -2.79 11.19
C ALA A 247 -4.07 -2.03 9.91
N LEU A 248 -4.15 -2.76 8.81
CA LEU A 248 -4.86 -2.35 7.62
C LEU A 248 -6.24 -3.02 7.64
N PHE A 249 -7.27 -2.19 7.66
CA PHE A 249 -8.65 -2.60 7.42
C PHE A 249 -8.92 -2.56 5.93
N LEU A 250 -9.64 -3.55 5.40
CA LEU A 250 -10.01 -3.66 3.99
C LEU A 250 -11.48 -4.05 3.85
N ASP A 251 -12.19 -3.31 3.03
CA ASP A 251 -13.52 -3.62 2.52
C ASP A 251 -13.33 -4.16 1.11
N PHE A 252 -13.47 -5.48 0.96
CA PHE A 252 -13.27 -6.14 -0.33
C PHE A 252 -14.54 -6.10 -1.16
N ASP A 253 -14.39 -5.76 -2.44
CA ASP A 253 -15.45 -5.79 -3.45
C ASP A 253 -14.87 -6.45 -4.71
N LEU A 254 -14.82 -7.80 -4.75
CA LEU A 254 -14.34 -8.53 -5.92
C LEU A 254 -15.42 -8.57 -7.00
N GLY A 255 -15.51 -7.50 -7.81
CA GLY A 255 -16.60 -7.36 -8.77
C GLY A 255 -17.94 -7.16 -8.07
N ASN A 256 -18.67 -8.23 -7.80
CA ASN A 256 -19.88 -8.23 -7.01
C ASN A 256 -19.57 -8.52 -5.53
N TYR A 257 -19.65 -7.51 -4.67
CA TYR A 257 -19.31 -7.63 -3.25
C TYR A 257 -20.16 -8.64 -2.45
N SER A 258 -21.29 -9.09 -3.00
CA SER A 258 -22.29 -9.86 -2.24
C SER A 258 -22.02 -11.37 -2.19
N ASP A 259 -20.97 -11.85 -2.85
CA ASP A 259 -20.66 -13.29 -2.99
C ASP A 259 -19.19 -13.66 -2.71
N ASP A 260 -18.53 -12.83 -1.89
CA ASP A 260 -17.12 -13.01 -1.52
C ASP A 260 -16.90 -13.90 -0.29
N HIS A 261 -15.67 -14.39 -0.16
CA HIS A 261 -15.07 -15.04 1.00
C HIS A 261 -13.74 -14.39 1.36
N VAL A 262 -13.34 -14.48 2.63
CA VAL A 262 -12.03 -14.03 3.14
C VAL A 262 -11.30 -15.17 3.84
N GLY A 263 -9.99 -15.23 3.67
CA GLY A 263 -9.09 -16.12 4.39
C GLY A 263 -7.77 -15.43 4.72
N CYS A 264 -6.95 -16.08 5.52
CA CYS A 264 -5.60 -15.61 5.80
C CYS A 264 -4.58 -16.75 5.76
N ASP A 265 -3.30 -16.41 5.57
CA ASP A 265 -2.16 -17.30 5.69
C ASP A 265 -1.10 -16.65 6.57
N PRO A 266 -1.09 -16.95 7.87
CA PRO A 266 -0.13 -16.35 8.81
C PRO A 266 1.33 -16.63 8.46
N SER A 267 1.62 -17.76 7.80
CA SER A 267 2.99 -18.14 7.44
C SER A 267 3.54 -17.25 6.31
N ASN A 268 2.69 -16.82 5.39
CA ASN A 268 3.00 -15.85 4.35
C ASN A 268 2.57 -14.42 4.72
N ARG A 269 2.11 -14.19 5.97
CA ARG A 269 1.68 -12.88 6.50
C ARG A 269 0.59 -12.22 5.65
N LEU A 270 -0.33 -13.03 5.12
CA LEU A 270 -1.27 -12.71 4.06
C LEU A 270 -2.72 -12.72 4.58
N LEU A 271 -3.49 -11.71 4.20
CA LEU A 271 -4.95 -11.68 4.17
C LEU A 271 -5.39 -11.68 2.71
N TYR A 272 -6.46 -12.42 2.35
CA TYR A 272 -6.94 -12.48 0.96
C TYR A 272 -8.45 -12.64 0.86
N ALA A 273 -9.02 -12.13 -0.22
CA ALA A 273 -10.42 -12.30 -0.58
C ALA A 273 -10.52 -13.06 -1.93
N TYR A 274 -11.56 -13.87 -2.07
CA TYR A 274 -11.86 -14.66 -3.25
C TYR A 274 -13.35 -14.91 -3.36
N ASN A 275 -13.86 -15.09 -4.58
CA ASN A 275 -15.29 -15.28 -4.82
C ASN A 275 -15.84 -16.58 -4.19
N GLY A 276 -17.12 -16.60 -3.86
CA GLY A 276 -17.82 -17.73 -3.24
C GLY A 276 -17.89 -18.95 -4.13
N ASP A 277 -18.03 -18.77 -5.44
CA ASP A 277 -18.07 -19.85 -6.44
C ASP A 277 -17.22 -19.51 -7.70
N ASP A 278 -17.40 -20.23 -8.81
CA ASP A 278 -16.55 -20.09 -10.00
C ASP A 278 -17.04 -19.00 -10.97
N ILE A 279 -18.09 -18.28 -10.63
CA ILE A 279 -18.67 -17.22 -11.46
C ILE A 279 -19.02 -16.02 -10.55
N ASP A 280 -18.41 -14.89 -10.81
CA ASP A 280 -18.74 -13.62 -10.17
C ASP A 280 -19.76 -12.89 -11.06
N GLU A 281 -21.03 -12.94 -10.69
CA GLU A 281 -22.14 -12.37 -11.45
C GLU A 281 -22.24 -10.86 -11.28
N SER A 282 -22.58 -10.18 -12.36
CA SER A 282 -22.96 -8.76 -12.26
C SER A 282 -24.38 -8.63 -11.69
N ASP A 283 -24.57 -7.83 -10.64
CA ASP A 283 -25.87 -7.57 -10.02
C ASP A 283 -26.01 -6.10 -9.58
N GLY A 284 -27.22 -5.57 -9.60
CA GLY A 284 -27.58 -4.28 -9.02
C GLY A 284 -26.78 -3.07 -9.56
N GLY A 285 -26.13 -3.18 -10.72
CA GLY A 285 -25.25 -2.15 -11.29
C GLY A 285 -23.77 -2.34 -10.96
N GLN A 286 -23.43 -3.37 -10.21
CA GLN A 286 -22.07 -3.86 -9.98
C GLN A 286 -21.63 -4.74 -11.16
N ILE A 287 -20.37 -4.62 -11.55
CA ILE A 287 -19.81 -5.40 -12.66
C ILE A 287 -18.95 -6.51 -12.06
N GLY A 288 -19.44 -7.77 -12.19
CA GLY A 288 -18.68 -8.95 -11.79
C GLY A 288 -17.61 -9.34 -12.80
N TYR A 289 -16.61 -10.06 -12.32
CA TYR A 289 -15.53 -10.61 -13.15
C TYR A 289 -15.98 -11.73 -14.09
N GLY A 290 -17.17 -12.30 -13.89
CA GLY A 290 -17.65 -13.47 -14.64
C GLY A 290 -16.91 -14.75 -14.27
N ALA A 291 -16.72 -15.65 -15.25
CA ALA A 291 -16.03 -16.91 -15.02
C ALA A 291 -14.57 -16.71 -14.60
N ASN A 292 -14.10 -17.60 -13.74
CA ASN A 292 -12.74 -17.57 -13.15
C ASN A 292 -12.47 -16.24 -12.43
N PRO A 293 -13.18 -15.95 -11.34
CA PRO A 293 -12.98 -14.72 -10.56
C PRO A 293 -11.58 -14.68 -9.92
N PRO A 294 -11.03 -13.47 -9.67
CA PRO A 294 -9.69 -13.32 -9.14
C PRO A 294 -9.57 -13.70 -7.67
N CYS A 295 -8.33 -13.66 -7.18
CA CYS A 295 -8.01 -13.50 -5.77
C CYS A 295 -7.24 -12.20 -5.55
N GLN A 296 -7.65 -11.43 -4.54
CA GLN A 296 -6.98 -10.21 -4.08
C GLN A 296 -6.38 -10.45 -2.70
N GLY A 297 -5.07 -10.27 -2.58
CA GLY A 297 -4.37 -10.39 -1.30
C GLY A 297 -3.74 -9.08 -0.83
N VAL A 298 -3.48 -8.99 0.46
CA VAL A 298 -2.57 -8.02 1.07
C VAL A 298 -1.68 -8.72 2.08
N LEU A 299 -0.37 -8.48 2.02
CA LEU A 299 0.59 -9.08 2.94
C LEU A 299 1.47 -8.01 3.59
N CYS A 300 1.91 -8.30 4.83
CA CYS A 300 2.94 -7.52 5.51
C CYS A 300 4.31 -8.14 5.27
N LEU A 301 5.20 -7.41 4.62
CA LEU A 301 6.56 -7.90 4.32
C LEU A 301 7.50 -7.79 5.53
N SER A 302 7.36 -6.72 6.31
CA SER A 302 8.33 -6.34 7.35
C SER A 302 8.13 -7.07 8.69
N HIS A 303 6.88 -7.34 9.08
CA HIS A 303 6.56 -7.87 10.41
C HIS A 303 5.74 -9.16 10.32
N PRO A 304 5.89 -10.10 11.28
CA PRO A 304 4.91 -11.15 11.46
C PRO A 304 3.56 -10.54 11.84
N LEU A 305 2.47 -11.23 11.50
CA LEU A 305 1.14 -10.79 11.90
C LEU A 305 0.88 -11.15 13.38
N GLU A 306 0.25 -10.24 14.09
CA GLU A 306 -0.35 -10.47 15.40
C GLU A 306 -1.71 -11.16 15.24
N SER A 307 -2.50 -10.68 14.28
CA SER A 307 -3.81 -11.24 13.97
C SER A 307 -4.19 -10.95 12.53
N ALA A 308 -5.03 -11.77 11.95
CA ALA A 308 -5.64 -11.53 10.64
C ALA A 308 -6.93 -12.35 10.47
N GLY A 309 -7.79 -11.87 9.60
CA GLY A 309 -8.96 -12.61 9.16
C GLY A 309 -10.16 -11.73 8.86
N ARG A 310 -11.28 -12.39 8.59
CA ARG A 310 -12.55 -11.76 8.37
C ARG A 310 -13.04 -11.01 9.60
N LEU A 311 -13.56 -9.81 9.43
CA LEU A 311 -14.28 -9.10 10.47
C LEU A 311 -15.66 -9.72 10.67
N THR A 312 -16.12 -9.76 11.93
CA THR A 312 -17.37 -10.40 12.32
C THR A 312 -18.20 -9.51 13.25
N GLY A 313 -19.51 -9.76 13.32
CA GLY A 313 -20.40 -9.12 14.26
C GLY A 313 -20.77 -7.68 13.92
N SER A 314 -20.85 -6.82 14.92
CA SER A 314 -21.30 -5.42 14.77
C SER A 314 -20.38 -4.54 13.91
N MET A 315 -19.22 -5.03 13.53
CA MET A 315 -18.32 -4.34 12.61
C MET A 315 -18.82 -4.39 11.16
N ASP A 316 -19.60 -5.42 10.79
CA ASP A 316 -20.29 -5.47 9.50
C ASP A 316 -21.47 -4.48 9.44
N ALA A 317 -21.98 -4.05 10.59
CA ALA A 317 -23.23 -3.27 10.71
C ALA A 317 -23.02 -1.75 10.92
N GLY A 318 -21.80 -1.23 10.74
CA GLY A 318 -21.53 0.18 11.03
C GLY A 318 -21.38 0.48 12.52
N MET A 319 -20.59 1.44 12.83
CA MET A 319 -19.92 1.65 14.09
C MET A 319 -20.78 2.33 15.15
N ASN A 320 -20.85 1.69 16.31
CA ASN A 320 -21.45 2.27 17.50
C ASN A 320 -20.41 3.07 18.33
N THR A 321 -20.85 3.62 19.46
CA THR A 321 -20.04 4.43 20.37
C THR A 321 -18.87 3.68 21.05
N SER A 322 -18.76 2.35 20.87
CA SER A 322 -17.69 1.49 21.41
C SER A 322 -16.69 1.01 20.33
N PHE A 323 -16.62 1.70 19.20
CA PHE A 323 -15.78 1.30 18.06
C PHE A 323 -14.32 1.06 18.44
N ASP A 324 -13.69 1.99 19.16
CA ASP A 324 -12.27 1.88 19.50
C ASP A 324 -11.96 0.61 20.30
N THR A 325 -12.80 0.28 21.29
CA THR A 325 -12.67 -0.97 22.05
C THR A 325 -12.86 -2.19 21.17
N THR A 326 -13.84 -2.18 20.28
CA THR A 326 -14.12 -3.30 19.37
C THR A 326 -12.97 -3.47 18.36
N ALA A 327 -12.48 -2.39 17.77
CA ALA A 327 -11.33 -2.41 16.86
C ALA A 327 -10.08 -2.93 17.57
N TRP A 328 -9.84 -2.49 18.81
CA TRP A 328 -8.74 -2.98 19.63
C TRP A 328 -8.81 -4.49 19.86
N LEU A 329 -9.98 -5.03 20.22
CA LEU A 329 -10.18 -6.46 20.41
C LEU A 329 -9.94 -7.24 19.13
N LEU A 330 -10.45 -6.77 18.00
CA LEU A 330 -10.22 -7.39 16.68
C LEU A 330 -8.74 -7.38 16.31
N MET A 331 -8.03 -6.26 16.53
CA MET A 331 -6.59 -6.17 16.32
C MET A 331 -5.78 -7.14 17.19
N ASN A 332 -6.35 -7.63 18.29
CA ASN A 332 -5.79 -8.68 19.13
C ASN A 332 -6.30 -10.09 18.77
N GLY A 333 -7.06 -10.25 17.69
CA GLY A 333 -7.63 -11.54 17.29
C GLY A 333 -8.74 -12.04 18.22
N GLN A 334 -9.54 -11.13 18.76
CA GLN A 334 -10.58 -11.42 19.75
C GLN A 334 -11.96 -11.02 19.25
N ASN A 335 -12.97 -11.71 19.74
CA ASN A 335 -14.37 -11.34 19.61
C ASN A 335 -14.72 -10.12 20.49
N SER A 336 -15.91 -9.54 20.29
CA SER A 336 -16.40 -8.41 21.08
C SER A 336 -16.57 -8.71 22.59
N ASP A 337 -16.63 -9.99 22.99
CA ASP A 337 -16.68 -10.46 24.37
C ASP A 337 -15.28 -10.76 24.95
N SER A 338 -14.22 -10.38 24.23
CA SER A 338 -12.81 -10.63 24.57
C SER A 338 -12.36 -12.09 24.49
N SER A 339 -13.19 -13.00 24.01
CA SER A 339 -12.78 -14.38 23.73
C SER A 339 -11.95 -14.45 22.44
N TYR A 340 -10.97 -15.35 22.38
CA TYR A 340 -10.26 -15.63 21.14
C TYR A 340 -11.14 -16.43 20.17
N TRP A 341 -10.85 -16.32 18.88
CA TRP A 341 -11.41 -17.21 17.89
C TRP A 341 -10.99 -18.65 18.17
N MET A 342 -11.84 -19.60 17.77
CA MET A 342 -11.57 -21.02 17.97
C MET A 342 -11.45 -21.72 16.61
N ASN A 343 -10.31 -22.33 16.35
CA ASN A 343 -10.15 -23.19 15.18
C ASN A 343 -10.88 -24.52 15.43
N PRO A 344 -11.95 -24.83 14.67
CA PRO A 344 -12.78 -26.03 14.94
C PRO A 344 -12.09 -27.34 14.61
N LEU A 345 -11.02 -27.33 13.80
CA LEU A 345 -10.28 -28.53 13.42
C LEU A 345 -9.31 -28.98 14.52
N THR A 346 -8.72 -28.03 15.22
CA THR A 346 -7.75 -28.27 16.29
C THR A 346 -8.36 -28.12 17.68
N ASN A 347 -9.52 -27.47 17.78
CA ASN A 347 -10.17 -27.07 19.02
C ASN A 347 -9.26 -26.20 19.91
N THR A 348 -8.48 -25.31 19.30
CA THR A 348 -7.57 -24.38 19.97
C THR A 348 -7.95 -22.94 19.69
N ALA A 349 -7.65 -22.07 20.66
CA ALA A 349 -7.75 -20.64 20.47
C ALA A 349 -6.74 -20.16 19.42
N THR A 350 -7.14 -19.18 18.60
CA THR A 350 -6.31 -18.60 17.55
C THR A 350 -6.60 -17.11 17.39
N GLN A 351 -5.63 -16.37 16.85
CA GLN A 351 -5.75 -14.97 16.45
C GLN A 351 -5.94 -14.83 14.92
N PHE A 352 -6.11 -15.96 14.23
CA PHE A 352 -6.22 -16.02 12.77
C PHE A 352 -7.53 -16.72 12.38
N LEU A 353 -8.45 -15.96 11.80
CA LEU A 353 -9.76 -16.47 11.42
C LEU A 353 -9.73 -16.94 9.96
N TYR A 354 -10.02 -18.25 9.74
CA TYR A 354 -9.93 -18.94 8.45
C TYR A 354 -8.50 -18.95 7.90
N ASP A 355 -7.58 -19.52 8.67
CA ASP A 355 -6.15 -19.63 8.38
C ASP A 355 -5.76 -20.76 7.41
N GLY A 356 -6.76 -21.43 6.86
CA GLY A 356 -6.57 -22.57 5.94
C GLY A 356 -6.74 -22.20 4.47
N ASN A 357 -5.88 -22.78 3.64
CA ASN A 357 -6.00 -22.66 2.18
C ASN A 357 -7.25 -23.40 1.68
N PRO A 358 -8.26 -22.75 1.06
CA PRO A 358 -9.50 -23.37 0.61
C PRO A 358 -9.30 -24.40 -0.51
N ASN A 359 -8.13 -24.38 -1.18
CA ASN A 359 -7.76 -25.36 -2.22
C ASN A 359 -7.26 -26.70 -1.63
N LEU A 360 -7.03 -26.78 -0.33
CA LEU A 360 -6.51 -27.98 0.33
C LEU A 360 -7.59 -28.63 1.19
N PRO A 361 -7.67 -29.97 1.20
CA PRO A 361 -8.59 -30.69 2.09
C PRO A 361 -8.15 -30.56 3.58
N ASN A 362 -9.10 -30.62 4.47
CA ASN A 362 -8.88 -30.59 5.93
C ASN A 362 -8.17 -29.32 6.42
N THR A 363 -8.41 -28.19 5.78
CA THR A 363 -7.97 -26.85 6.23
C THR A 363 -9.19 -26.05 6.67
N TRP A 364 -8.98 -25.08 7.57
CA TRP A 364 -10.06 -24.23 8.06
C TRP A 364 -10.22 -22.99 7.20
N SER A 365 -11.20 -22.95 6.33
CA SER A 365 -11.54 -21.84 5.45
C SER A 365 -13.04 -21.56 5.50
N GLU A 366 -13.50 -20.45 4.92
CA GLU A 366 -14.94 -20.20 4.78
C GLU A 366 -15.63 -21.28 3.93
N VAL A 367 -14.97 -21.80 2.91
CA VAL A 367 -15.47 -22.91 2.08
C VAL A 367 -15.62 -24.19 2.91
N SER A 368 -14.59 -24.61 3.67
CA SER A 368 -14.67 -25.84 4.50
C SER A 368 -15.64 -25.69 5.66
N SER A 369 -15.89 -24.48 6.11
CA SER A 369 -16.90 -24.15 7.13
C SER A 369 -18.32 -24.05 6.57
N ASN A 370 -18.49 -24.20 5.26
CA ASN A 370 -19.75 -24.05 4.55
C ASN A 370 -20.46 -22.71 4.85
N ASN A 371 -19.67 -21.63 4.96
CA ASN A 371 -20.20 -20.29 5.13
C ASN A 371 -20.89 -19.82 3.83
N SER A 372 -22.00 -19.12 3.94
CA SER A 372 -22.56 -18.40 2.80
C SER A 372 -21.60 -17.26 2.41
N PRO A 373 -21.31 -17.09 1.11
CA PRO A 373 -20.59 -15.92 0.64
C PRO A 373 -21.39 -14.62 0.89
N GLY A 374 -20.72 -13.47 0.80
CA GLY A 374 -21.38 -12.18 1.02
C GLY A 374 -20.38 -11.04 1.07
N ASP A 375 -20.87 -9.84 1.37
CA ASP A 375 -20.05 -8.64 1.63
C ASP A 375 -19.01 -8.94 2.72
N ARG A 376 -17.73 -8.77 2.38
CA ARG A 376 -16.62 -9.21 3.24
C ARG A 376 -15.65 -8.08 3.54
N ARG A 377 -15.40 -7.92 4.85
CA ARG A 377 -14.33 -7.07 5.36
C ARG A 377 -13.32 -7.92 6.10
N GLY A 378 -12.06 -7.50 5.99
CA GLY A 378 -10.97 -8.15 6.67
C GLY A 378 -9.95 -7.17 7.23
N MET A 379 -9.08 -7.66 8.10
CA MET A 379 -7.93 -6.92 8.56
C MET A 379 -6.72 -7.83 8.75
N LEU A 380 -5.53 -7.22 8.65
CA LEU A 380 -4.28 -7.79 9.12
C LEU A 380 -3.62 -6.81 10.08
N CYS A 381 -3.10 -7.30 11.19
CA CYS A 381 -2.52 -6.50 12.27
C CYS A 381 -1.09 -6.93 12.55
N ILE A 382 -0.21 -5.96 12.76
CA ILE A 382 1.15 -6.14 13.30
C ILE A 382 1.23 -5.54 14.71
N SER A 383 2.25 -5.94 15.47
CA SER A 383 2.45 -5.46 16.84
C SER A 383 3.88 -5.08 17.13
N GLU A 384 4.03 -4.12 18.06
CA GLU A 384 5.28 -3.81 18.72
C GLU A 384 5.05 -3.71 20.23
N ALA A 385 5.97 -4.26 21.01
CA ALA A 385 5.84 -4.24 22.48
C ALA A 385 5.95 -2.83 23.05
N LEU A 386 6.75 -1.99 22.41
CA LEU A 386 7.09 -0.62 22.85
C LEU A 386 7.12 0.33 21.66
N PHE A 387 6.52 1.51 21.83
CA PHE A 387 6.56 2.59 20.86
C PHE A 387 7.02 3.89 21.56
N PRO A 388 8.33 4.09 21.70
CA PRO A 388 8.89 5.23 22.41
C PRO A 388 8.56 6.56 21.75
N GLN A 389 8.60 7.63 22.56
CA GLN A 389 8.54 8.98 22.03
C GLN A 389 9.62 9.22 20.96
N ASN A 390 9.26 9.91 19.87
CA ASN A 390 10.11 10.20 18.72
C ASN A 390 10.66 8.97 17.97
N SER A 391 10.14 7.78 18.26
CA SER A 391 10.48 6.58 17.48
C SER A 391 9.53 6.42 16.29
N THR A 392 9.93 5.54 15.36
CA THR A 392 9.17 5.21 14.16
C THR A 392 8.98 3.70 14.09
N VAL A 393 7.75 3.27 13.86
CA VAL A 393 7.44 1.92 13.39
C VAL A 393 7.30 2.00 11.87
N CYS A 394 8.17 1.25 11.17
CA CYS A 394 8.19 1.21 9.71
C CYS A 394 7.64 -0.14 9.24
N SER A 395 6.66 -0.14 8.35
CA SER A 395 6.06 -1.34 7.81
C SER A 395 5.91 -1.28 6.30
N ASP A 396 6.25 -2.40 5.64
CA ASP A 396 6.11 -2.57 4.20
C ASP A 396 5.01 -3.59 3.91
N TYR A 397 4.11 -3.24 2.98
CA TYR A 397 2.99 -4.07 2.54
C TYR A 397 2.98 -4.21 1.03
N ALA A 398 2.35 -5.29 0.54
CA ALA A 398 2.06 -5.47 -0.88
C ALA A 398 0.60 -5.92 -1.07
N PHE A 399 -0.09 -5.27 -2.01
CA PHE A 399 -1.41 -5.66 -2.50
C PHE A 399 -1.21 -6.45 -3.78
N VAL A 400 -1.53 -7.75 -3.73
CA VAL A 400 -1.24 -8.72 -4.77
C VAL A 400 -2.52 -9.28 -5.39
N TYR A 401 -2.49 -9.56 -6.68
CA TYR A 401 -3.64 -10.02 -7.42
C TYR A 401 -3.25 -11.12 -8.40
N ASP A 402 -4.12 -12.13 -8.53
CA ASP A 402 -4.01 -13.11 -9.59
C ASP A 402 -5.38 -13.52 -10.14
N ARG A 403 -5.44 -13.74 -11.46
CA ARG A 403 -6.58 -14.28 -12.21
C ARG A 403 -6.09 -15.15 -13.36
N SER A 404 -5.11 -15.99 -13.12
CA SER A 404 -4.51 -16.83 -14.16
C SER A 404 -5.14 -18.23 -14.29
N GLY A 405 -5.91 -18.64 -13.29
CA GLY A 405 -6.55 -19.95 -13.19
C GLY A 405 -8.03 -19.88 -12.81
N ASP A 406 -8.56 -20.98 -12.32
CA ASP A 406 -9.87 -20.98 -11.66
C ASP A 406 -9.79 -20.28 -10.28
N ARG A 407 -10.94 -20.06 -9.66
CA ARG A 407 -11.08 -19.35 -8.38
C ARG A 407 -10.10 -19.82 -7.31
N LEU A 408 -10.01 -21.13 -7.06
CA LEU A 408 -9.15 -21.66 -6.00
C LEU A 408 -7.67 -21.73 -6.43
N GLN A 409 -7.40 -21.93 -7.72
CA GLN A 409 -6.04 -21.80 -8.26
C GLN A 409 -5.52 -20.38 -8.10
N ASN A 410 -6.35 -19.36 -8.29
CA ASN A 410 -5.98 -17.96 -8.08
C ASN A 410 -5.62 -17.69 -6.61
N VAL A 411 -6.32 -18.29 -5.65
CA VAL A 411 -5.91 -18.24 -4.22
C VAL A 411 -4.51 -18.83 -4.03
N GLN A 412 -4.25 -20.01 -4.61
CA GLN A 412 -2.93 -20.64 -4.51
C GLN A 412 -1.84 -19.78 -5.14
N GLN A 413 -2.11 -19.11 -6.27
CA GLN A 413 -1.14 -18.22 -6.91
C GLN A 413 -0.84 -16.98 -6.06
N VAL A 414 -1.86 -16.37 -5.45
CA VAL A 414 -1.65 -15.25 -4.51
C VAL A 414 -0.80 -15.69 -3.31
N ILE A 415 -1.02 -16.89 -2.76
CA ILE A 415 -0.16 -17.45 -1.71
C ILE A 415 1.29 -17.62 -2.20
N ASN A 416 1.49 -18.16 -3.42
CA ASN A 416 2.82 -18.34 -4.01
C ASN A 416 3.54 -17.00 -4.24
N ILE A 417 2.84 -15.99 -4.78
CA ILE A 417 3.36 -14.63 -4.99
C ILE A 417 3.75 -14.03 -3.64
N SER A 418 2.91 -14.17 -2.62
CA SER A 418 3.18 -13.67 -1.26
C SER A 418 4.44 -14.28 -0.66
N GLY A 419 4.61 -15.61 -0.80
CA GLY A 419 5.82 -16.31 -0.38
C GLY A 419 7.07 -15.83 -1.13
N ALA A 420 6.97 -15.57 -2.43
CA ALA A 420 8.08 -15.05 -3.23
C ALA A 420 8.48 -13.63 -2.81
N LEU A 421 7.51 -12.73 -2.58
CA LEU A 421 7.75 -11.37 -2.09
C LEU A 421 8.37 -11.38 -0.70
N LEU A 422 7.86 -12.22 0.20
CA LEU A 422 8.40 -12.35 1.55
C LEU A 422 9.85 -12.87 1.54
N ASN A 423 10.16 -13.84 0.70
CA ASN A 423 11.52 -14.34 0.52
C ASN A 423 12.45 -13.24 -0.05
N SER A 424 11.98 -12.45 -1.00
CA SER A 424 12.73 -11.31 -1.53
C SER A 424 13.02 -10.28 -0.43
N TYR A 425 12.02 -9.97 0.40
CA TYR A 425 12.18 -9.07 1.54
C TYR A 425 13.23 -9.61 2.53
N GLN A 426 13.12 -10.87 2.95
CA GLN A 426 14.02 -11.51 3.91
C GLN A 426 15.47 -11.66 3.38
N SER A 427 15.63 -11.68 2.06
CA SER A 427 16.94 -11.72 1.40
C SER A 427 17.59 -10.34 1.23
N GLY A 428 17.00 -9.29 1.79
CA GLY A 428 17.52 -7.94 1.73
C GLY A 428 17.18 -7.20 0.43
N GLY A 429 16.00 -7.48 -0.14
CA GLY A 429 15.48 -6.75 -1.30
C GLY A 429 15.34 -5.23 -1.05
N ASN A 430 15.17 -4.47 -2.12
CA ASN A 430 15.09 -3.00 -2.05
C ASN A 430 13.72 -2.51 -1.54
N TYR A 431 13.51 -2.62 -0.23
CA TYR A 431 12.29 -2.16 0.44
C TYR A 431 12.57 -1.01 1.41
N PRO A 432 11.65 -0.05 1.57
CA PRO A 432 11.87 1.13 2.38
C PRO A 432 12.29 0.88 3.82
N CYS A 433 11.71 -0.11 4.50
CA CYS A 433 12.03 -0.41 5.90
C CYS A 433 13.38 -1.15 6.08
N LEU A 434 13.95 -1.72 5.04
CA LEU A 434 15.26 -2.37 5.08
C LEU A 434 16.41 -1.41 4.80
N SER A 435 16.13 -0.27 4.17
CA SER A 435 17.15 0.69 3.74
C SER A 435 17.38 1.75 4.81
N THR A 436 18.64 1.91 5.24
CA THR A 436 19.07 3.05 6.07
C THR A 436 19.45 4.28 5.24
N ALA A 437 19.61 4.10 3.94
CA ALA A 437 19.74 5.15 2.93
C ALA A 437 19.06 4.62 1.67
N PHE A 438 18.17 5.38 1.10
CA PHE A 438 17.50 5.03 -0.13
C PHE A 438 18.45 5.25 -1.33
N ASN A 439 19.44 4.44 -1.49
CA ASN A 439 20.49 4.65 -2.48
C ASN A 439 20.45 3.65 -3.62
N ASP A 440 19.31 3.41 -4.26
CA ASP A 440 19.41 2.87 -5.62
C ASP A 440 18.08 2.85 -6.38
N LEU A 441 17.91 3.81 -7.28
CA LEU A 441 16.90 3.77 -8.33
C LEU A 441 17.24 2.75 -9.44
N THR A 442 18.36 2.04 -9.33
CA THR A 442 18.86 1.13 -10.37
C THR A 442 18.63 -0.34 -10.07
N ASP A 443 18.22 -0.70 -8.86
CA ASP A 443 18.04 -2.10 -8.51
C ASP A 443 16.60 -2.55 -8.71
N GLU A 444 16.29 -3.03 -9.93
CA GLU A 444 15.23 -4.00 -10.12
C GLU A 444 15.62 -5.24 -9.31
N THR A 445 15.16 -5.34 -8.06
CA THR A 445 15.35 -6.55 -7.27
C THR A 445 14.67 -7.70 -7.99
N LEU A 446 15.49 -8.46 -8.71
CA LEU A 446 15.07 -9.71 -9.29
C LEU A 446 14.60 -10.62 -8.15
N LEU A 447 13.36 -11.03 -8.21
CA LEU A 447 12.89 -12.08 -7.32
C LEU A 447 13.71 -13.35 -7.53
N PRO A 448 13.89 -14.19 -6.51
CA PRO A 448 14.61 -15.43 -6.67
C PRO A 448 14.11 -16.21 -7.88
N ASN A 449 15.02 -16.64 -8.74
CA ASN A 449 14.75 -17.38 -9.97
C ASN A 449 14.00 -16.60 -11.08
N GLN A 450 14.28 -15.31 -11.23
CA GLN A 450 13.66 -14.50 -12.28
C GLN A 450 14.65 -14.18 -13.40
N LEU A 451 14.14 -14.23 -14.65
CA LEU A 451 14.79 -13.71 -15.85
C LEU A 451 14.04 -12.42 -16.27
N VAL A 452 14.74 -11.30 -16.37
CA VAL A 452 14.20 -10.02 -16.83
C VAL A 452 14.85 -9.60 -18.13
N VAL A 453 14.03 -9.06 -19.05
CA VAL A 453 14.43 -8.54 -20.34
C VAL A 453 14.03 -7.07 -20.45
N HIS A 454 14.98 -6.17 -20.64
CA HIS A 454 14.73 -4.73 -20.73
C HIS A 454 15.57 -4.07 -21.84
N PRO A 455 15.02 -3.12 -22.62
CA PRO A 455 13.60 -2.76 -22.72
C PRO A 455 12.77 -3.84 -23.42
N ASN A 456 11.49 -3.91 -23.10
CA ASN A 456 10.53 -4.78 -23.77
C ASN A 456 9.16 -4.08 -23.85
N PRO A 457 8.70 -3.62 -25.02
CA PRO A 457 9.29 -3.80 -26.36
C PRO A 457 10.68 -3.18 -26.56
N SER A 458 11.43 -3.72 -27.54
CA SER A 458 12.80 -3.30 -27.85
C SER A 458 12.95 -2.88 -29.32
N HIS A 459 13.85 -1.92 -29.57
CA HIS A 459 14.29 -1.54 -30.93
C HIS A 459 15.59 -2.26 -31.35
N GLY A 460 15.96 -3.35 -30.67
CA GLY A 460 17.06 -4.22 -31.08
C GLY A 460 18.14 -4.46 -30.03
N LYS A 461 18.30 -3.59 -29.04
CA LYS A 461 19.23 -3.82 -27.92
C LYS A 461 18.46 -4.16 -26.67
N ILE A 462 18.79 -5.28 -26.03
CA ILE A 462 18.16 -5.76 -24.81
C ILE A 462 19.23 -6.02 -23.76
N HIS A 463 18.94 -5.65 -22.54
CA HIS A 463 19.66 -6.02 -21.35
C HIS A 463 18.91 -7.15 -20.65
N LEU A 464 19.63 -8.20 -20.28
CA LEU A 464 19.09 -9.36 -19.59
C LEU A 464 19.72 -9.42 -18.22
N THR A 465 18.89 -9.61 -17.20
CA THR A 465 19.35 -9.89 -15.85
C THR A 465 18.64 -11.12 -15.30
N TRP A 466 19.33 -11.93 -14.53
CA TRP A 466 18.75 -13.10 -13.87
C TRP A 466 19.39 -13.33 -12.51
N ASN A 467 18.60 -13.91 -11.61
CA ASN A 467 19.02 -14.18 -10.24
C ASN A 467 18.74 -15.64 -9.88
N ASN A 468 19.72 -16.30 -9.24
CA ASN A 468 19.63 -17.70 -8.79
C ASN A 468 19.24 -18.72 -9.87
N ILE A 469 19.36 -18.39 -11.16
CA ILE A 469 19.16 -19.33 -12.25
C ILE A 469 20.51 -19.94 -12.59
N GLN A 470 20.67 -21.23 -12.28
CA GLN A 470 21.86 -21.97 -12.72
C GLN A 470 21.60 -22.51 -14.14
N ALA A 471 22.27 -21.93 -15.11
CA ALA A 471 22.25 -22.39 -16.48
C ALA A 471 23.58 -22.08 -17.16
N GLU A 472 23.98 -22.95 -18.08
CA GLU A 472 25.21 -22.80 -18.84
C GLU A 472 25.01 -21.98 -20.12
N HIS A 473 23.75 -21.91 -20.59
CA HIS A 473 23.42 -21.28 -21.87
C HIS A 473 22.16 -20.41 -21.77
N LEU A 474 22.20 -19.31 -22.52
CA LEU A 474 21.08 -18.49 -22.90
C LEU A 474 20.69 -18.80 -24.34
N GLU A 475 19.42 -18.93 -24.62
CA GLU A 475 18.88 -19.20 -25.95
C GLU A 475 17.81 -18.18 -26.33
N ILE A 476 17.79 -17.75 -27.61
CA ILE A 476 16.68 -16.97 -28.18
C ILE A 476 16.02 -17.79 -29.27
N ARG A 477 14.69 -17.90 -29.18
CA ARG A 477 13.88 -18.68 -30.10
C ARG A 477 12.77 -17.83 -30.73
N THR A 478 12.40 -18.17 -31.95
CA THR A 478 11.20 -17.61 -32.59
C THR A 478 9.93 -18.11 -31.89
N MET A 479 8.78 -17.51 -32.19
CA MET A 479 7.46 -17.98 -31.73
C MET A 479 7.13 -19.46 -32.14
N HIS A 480 7.83 -19.99 -33.11
CA HIS A 480 7.69 -21.40 -33.57
C HIS A 480 8.72 -22.34 -32.94
N GLY A 481 9.51 -21.85 -31.96
CA GLY A 481 10.51 -22.63 -31.23
C GLY A 481 11.87 -22.79 -31.95
N THR A 482 12.05 -22.18 -33.14
CA THR A 482 13.33 -22.22 -33.85
C THR A 482 14.39 -21.46 -33.09
N LEU A 483 15.51 -22.11 -32.75
CA LEU A 483 16.67 -21.47 -32.12
C LEU A 483 17.34 -20.52 -33.13
N ILE A 484 17.55 -19.27 -32.74
CA ILE A 484 18.18 -18.22 -33.56
C ILE A 484 19.45 -17.63 -32.94
N TYR A 485 19.62 -17.79 -31.63
CA TYR A 485 20.80 -17.33 -30.91
C TYR A 485 21.04 -18.23 -29.69
N ALA A 486 22.30 -18.48 -29.38
CA ALA A 486 22.71 -19.13 -28.14
C ALA A 486 24.08 -18.60 -27.69
N GLU A 487 24.22 -18.35 -26.40
CA GLU A 487 25.45 -17.86 -25.77
C GLU A 487 25.72 -18.62 -24.47
N SER A 488 26.98 -18.82 -24.13
CA SER A 488 27.38 -19.36 -22.83
C SER A 488 27.39 -18.24 -21.79
N ILE A 489 26.74 -18.49 -20.66
CA ILE A 489 26.55 -17.53 -19.57
C ILE A 489 27.10 -18.03 -18.22
N GLU A 490 28.08 -18.94 -18.26
CA GLU A 490 28.70 -19.46 -17.05
C GLU A 490 29.20 -18.33 -16.12
N ASN A 491 28.76 -18.38 -14.86
CA ASN A 491 29.11 -17.37 -13.83
C ASN A 491 28.65 -15.93 -14.15
N MET A 492 27.68 -15.75 -15.03
CA MET A 492 27.04 -14.46 -15.32
C MET A 492 25.70 -14.35 -14.58
N SER A 493 25.30 -13.13 -14.28
CA SER A 493 23.97 -12.76 -13.77
C SER A 493 23.29 -11.70 -14.64
N ALA A 494 23.99 -11.18 -15.65
CA ALA A 494 23.49 -10.23 -16.63
C ALA A 494 24.28 -10.29 -17.93
N THR A 495 23.64 -9.92 -19.06
CA THR A 495 24.29 -9.73 -20.37
C THR A 495 23.50 -8.77 -21.24
N ASP A 496 24.20 -8.10 -22.17
CA ASP A 496 23.62 -7.27 -23.22
C ASP A 496 23.62 -8.01 -24.55
N ILE A 497 22.47 -8.05 -25.24
CA ILE A 497 22.35 -8.70 -26.54
C ILE A 497 21.83 -7.71 -27.57
N ASP A 498 22.45 -7.70 -28.74
CA ASP A 498 21.97 -6.96 -29.91
C ASP A 498 21.20 -7.90 -30.86
N ILE A 499 19.89 -7.70 -30.92
CA ILE A 499 18.96 -8.42 -31.79
C ILE A 499 18.40 -7.52 -32.91
N SER A 500 19.02 -6.38 -33.17
CA SER A 500 18.56 -5.39 -34.17
C SER A 500 18.50 -5.92 -35.60
N GLU A 501 19.28 -6.97 -35.91
CA GLU A 501 19.28 -7.63 -37.24
C GLU A 501 18.12 -8.64 -37.41
N LEU A 502 17.38 -8.94 -36.33
CA LEU A 502 16.26 -9.86 -36.42
C LEU A 502 15.00 -9.17 -36.97
N PRO A 503 14.14 -9.88 -37.70
CA PRO A 503 12.85 -9.34 -38.11
C PRO A 503 11.99 -8.89 -36.92
N ARG A 504 11.20 -7.84 -37.11
CA ARG A 504 10.20 -7.42 -36.12
C ARG A 504 9.25 -8.56 -35.78
N GLY A 505 8.98 -8.75 -34.48
CA GLY A 505 8.12 -9.85 -34.04
C GLY A 505 8.31 -10.24 -32.58
N ILE A 506 7.74 -11.39 -32.24
CA ILE A 506 7.82 -11.95 -30.89
C ILE A 506 8.90 -13.03 -30.84
N TYR A 507 9.76 -12.91 -29.86
CA TYR A 507 10.82 -13.86 -29.55
C TYR A 507 10.72 -14.35 -28.11
N PHE A 508 11.31 -15.50 -27.82
CA PHE A 508 11.40 -16.07 -26.49
C PHE A 508 12.87 -16.24 -26.11
N ILE A 509 13.22 -15.69 -24.96
CA ILE A 509 14.54 -15.80 -24.36
C ILE A 509 14.43 -16.84 -23.25
N GLN A 510 15.31 -17.83 -23.28
CA GLN A 510 15.33 -18.93 -22.33
C GLN A 510 16.69 -19.02 -21.64
N ILE A 511 16.67 -19.11 -20.30
CA ILE A 511 17.82 -19.44 -19.45
C ILE A 511 17.41 -20.57 -18.51
N GLY A 512 17.98 -21.76 -18.71
CA GLY A 512 17.57 -22.96 -18.01
C GLY A 512 16.09 -23.29 -18.23
N THR A 513 15.33 -23.36 -17.17
CA THR A 513 13.86 -23.60 -17.23
C THR A 513 13.05 -22.31 -17.34
N HIS A 514 13.68 -21.14 -17.28
CA HIS A 514 13.01 -19.85 -17.28
C HIS A 514 12.94 -19.28 -18.68
N MET A 515 11.75 -18.79 -19.05
CA MET A 515 11.50 -18.25 -20.37
C MET A 515 10.81 -16.89 -20.25
N GLN A 516 11.30 -15.91 -21.03
CA GLN A 516 10.73 -14.57 -21.10
C GLN A 516 10.44 -14.19 -22.55
N ARG A 517 9.29 -13.57 -22.79
CA ARG A 517 8.91 -13.06 -24.10
C ARG A 517 9.53 -11.68 -24.31
N VAL A 518 10.09 -11.44 -25.49
CA VAL A 518 10.52 -10.11 -25.94
C VAL A 518 9.80 -9.75 -27.25
N ILE A 519 9.43 -8.49 -27.37
CA ILE A 519 8.82 -7.90 -28.58
C ILE A 519 9.87 -7.00 -29.23
N LEU A 520 10.20 -7.28 -30.49
CA LEU A 520 11.07 -6.45 -31.30
C LEU A 520 10.18 -5.65 -32.27
N ASP A 521 10.21 -4.31 -32.14
CA ASP A 521 9.38 -3.34 -32.89
C ASP A 521 10.20 -2.31 -33.69
#